data_7624653beeb2e5907ef3de49f46e3107
#
_entry.id   7624653beeb2e5907ef3de49f46e3107
#
_cell.length_a   1.000
_cell.length_b   1.000
_cell.length_c   1.000
_cell.angle_alpha   90.00
_cell.angle_beta   90.00
_cell.angle_gamma   90.00
#
_symmetry.space_group_name_H-M   'P 1'
#
loop_
_entity.id
_entity.type
_entity.pdbx_description
1 polymer ?
#
loop_
_entity_poly.entity_id
_entity_poly.type
_entity_poly.pdbx_seq_one_letter_code
_entity_poly.pdbx_strand_id
1 'polypeptide(L)'
;MNSKVYTSIEQSRAAGLKQLAVLIDPDRLRAQSVDALIALAERGVDFFFIGGSLLLDEKMEEYLQLLRQNVAQPLVIFPGSPLQISARADAILLLSLISGRNPDLLIGQHVIAAPYLKASGLEIIPTGYMLIDGGVSTTAAYMSNTQPIPPEKIEIAVCTAMAGTMLGLKLLYLDAGSGAQRPVSAEMIRAVRAAVDVPLFTGGGVRSPELAYTNLQAGADLLVVGNALEKDPGLLIEIAAAVRAAGNE
;
A
#
# COMPACT_ATOMS: atom_id res chain seq x y z
N MET A 1 -1.15 -20.00 -11.05
CA MET A 1 -1.43 -19.30 -9.80
C MET A 1 -2.76 -18.57 -9.96
N ASN A 2 -3.72 -18.77 -9.06
CA ASN A 2 -5.00 -18.05 -9.12
C ASN A 2 -4.75 -16.61 -8.64
N SER A 3 -4.76 -15.66 -9.56
CA SER A 3 -4.60 -14.22 -9.30
C SER A 3 -5.90 -13.64 -8.76
N LYS A 4 -6.25 -13.95 -7.50
CA LYS A 4 -7.55 -13.53 -6.92
C LYS A 4 -7.54 -12.09 -6.42
N VAL A 5 -6.45 -11.68 -5.76
CA VAL A 5 -6.32 -10.34 -5.16
C VAL A 5 -6.14 -9.30 -6.26
N TYR A 6 -5.21 -9.50 -7.17
CA TYR A 6 -4.98 -8.57 -8.28
C TYR A 6 -6.20 -8.47 -9.21
N THR A 7 -6.84 -9.60 -9.52
CA THR A 7 -8.07 -9.60 -10.32
C THR A 7 -9.20 -8.82 -9.65
N SER A 8 -9.36 -8.94 -8.33
CA SER A 8 -10.34 -8.16 -7.57
C SER A 8 -10.06 -6.65 -7.66
N ILE A 9 -8.79 -6.26 -7.57
CA ILE A 9 -8.36 -4.85 -7.70
C ILE A 9 -8.71 -4.33 -9.11
N GLU A 10 -8.40 -5.09 -10.16
CA GLU A 10 -8.71 -4.70 -11.55
C GLU A 10 -10.21 -4.64 -11.81
N GLN A 11 -10.99 -5.58 -11.29
CA GLN A 11 -12.45 -5.59 -11.43
C GLN A 11 -13.09 -4.38 -10.75
N SER A 12 -12.67 -4.04 -9.52
CA SER A 12 -13.15 -2.85 -8.82
C SER A 12 -12.80 -1.58 -9.59
N ARG A 13 -11.55 -1.47 -10.07
CA ARG A 13 -11.12 -0.35 -10.91
C ARG A 13 -11.97 -0.22 -12.18
N ALA A 14 -12.18 -1.32 -12.90
CA ALA A 14 -12.98 -1.34 -14.13
C ALA A 14 -14.45 -0.95 -13.88
N ALA A 15 -14.97 -1.25 -12.69
CA ALA A 15 -16.29 -0.84 -12.25
C ALA A 15 -16.36 0.58 -11.68
N GLY A 16 -15.23 1.33 -11.65
CA GLY A 16 -15.18 2.66 -11.07
C GLY A 16 -15.19 2.68 -9.52
N LEU A 17 -15.16 1.51 -8.88
CA LEU A 17 -15.20 1.39 -7.43
C LEU A 17 -13.85 1.73 -6.82
N LYS A 18 -13.88 2.47 -5.71
CA LYS A 18 -12.70 2.81 -4.93
C LYS A 18 -12.55 1.87 -3.74
N GLN A 19 -11.31 1.56 -3.38
CA GLN A 19 -11.00 0.56 -2.36
C GLN A 19 -10.16 1.15 -1.22
N LEU A 20 -10.28 0.54 -0.04
CA LEU A 20 -9.55 0.89 1.17
C LEU A 20 -8.72 -0.29 1.64
N ALA A 21 -7.42 -0.08 1.80
CA ALA A 21 -6.54 -0.99 2.51
C ALA A 21 -6.12 -0.39 3.85
N VAL A 22 -6.13 -1.21 4.89
CA VAL A 22 -5.59 -0.86 6.19
C VAL A 22 -4.22 -1.50 6.33
N LEU A 23 -3.18 -0.66 6.52
CA LEU A 23 -1.81 -1.11 6.75
C LEU A 23 -1.57 -1.32 8.24
N ILE A 24 -1.18 -2.52 8.59
CA ILE A 24 -0.88 -2.97 9.95
C ILE A 24 0.63 -3.18 10.06
N ASP A 25 1.26 -2.41 10.94
CA ASP A 25 2.64 -2.63 11.35
C ASP A 25 2.65 -3.62 12.54
N PRO A 26 3.20 -4.84 12.37
CA PRO A 26 3.18 -5.86 13.43
C PRO A 26 3.87 -5.41 14.73
N ASP A 27 4.89 -4.57 14.65
CA ASP A 27 5.62 -4.09 15.83
C ASP A 27 4.81 -3.07 16.64
N ARG A 28 3.80 -2.44 16.04
CA ARG A 28 2.97 -1.41 16.67
C ARG A 28 1.59 -1.88 17.07
N LEU A 29 1.15 -3.02 16.53
CA LEU A 29 -0.16 -3.55 16.83
C LEU A 29 -0.21 -4.03 18.28
N ARG A 30 -1.21 -3.55 19.03
CA ARG A 30 -1.51 -4.02 20.38
C ARG A 30 -2.67 -5.02 20.33
N ALA A 31 -2.68 -5.99 21.24
CA ALA A 31 -3.75 -7.00 21.32
C ALA A 31 -5.15 -6.38 21.36
N GLN A 32 -5.31 -5.23 22.04
CA GLN A 32 -6.57 -4.47 22.13
C GLN A 32 -7.02 -3.86 20.79
N SER A 33 -6.12 -3.76 19.79
CA SER A 33 -6.43 -3.21 18.47
C SER A 33 -7.06 -4.26 17.54
N VAL A 34 -6.99 -5.53 17.87
CA VAL A 34 -7.49 -6.62 17.01
C VAL A 34 -9.01 -6.57 16.89
N ASP A 35 -9.73 -6.34 18.00
CA ASP A 35 -11.19 -6.20 17.98
C ASP A 35 -11.62 -5.00 17.13
N ALA A 36 -10.83 -3.91 17.17
CA ALA A 36 -11.05 -2.77 16.29
C ALA A 36 -10.83 -3.11 14.80
N LEU A 37 -9.81 -3.92 14.48
CA LEU A 37 -9.59 -4.39 13.09
C LEU A 37 -10.72 -5.27 12.59
N ILE A 38 -11.25 -6.16 13.43
CA ILE A 38 -12.40 -7.00 13.10
C ILE A 38 -13.64 -6.12 12.85
N ALA A 39 -13.92 -5.16 13.72
CA ALA A 39 -15.01 -4.21 13.53
C ALA A 39 -14.88 -3.37 12.26
N LEU A 40 -13.67 -3.05 11.84
CA LEU A 40 -13.38 -2.32 10.61
C LEU A 40 -13.55 -3.19 9.35
N ALA A 41 -13.26 -4.48 9.44
CA ALA A 41 -13.50 -5.43 8.37
C ALA A 41 -14.98 -5.44 7.93
N GLU A 42 -15.90 -5.29 8.90
CA GLU A 42 -17.35 -5.20 8.65
C GLU A 42 -17.81 -3.84 8.09
N ARG A 43 -16.95 -2.80 8.16
CA ARG A 43 -17.32 -1.40 7.88
C ARG A 43 -16.70 -0.80 6.62
N GLY A 44 -16.21 -1.65 5.70
CA GLY A 44 -15.82 -1.18 4.38
C GLY A 44 -14.31 -1.15 4.11
N VAL A 45 -13.52 -1.89 4.88
CA VAL A 45 -12.14 -2.23 4.53
C VAL A 45 -12.14 -3.35 3.49
N ASP A 46 -11.40 -3.20 2.42
CA ASP A 46 -11.33 -4.18 1.33
C ASP A 46 -10.12 -5.11 1.49
N PHE A 47 -9.00 -4.61 2.05
CA PHE A 47 -7.77 -5.36 2.25
C PHE A 47 -7.10 -5.02 3.59
N PHE A 48 -6.44 -6.00 4.18
CA PHE A 48 -5.46 -5.75 5.23
C PHE A 48 -4.05 -5.94 4.66
N PHE A 49 -3.25 -4.88 4.70
CA PHE A 49 -1.84 -4.92 4.37
C PHE A 49 -1.03 -5.12 5.64
N ILE A 50 -0.11 -6.08 5.65
CA ILE A 50 0.69 -6.43 6.83
C ILE A 50 2.17 -6.27 6.50
N GLY A 51 2.88 -5.49 7.29
CA GLY A 51 4.31 -5.29 7.12
C GLY A 51 4.77 -3.92 7.62
N GLY A 52 6.06 -3.69 7.53
CA GLY A 52 6.68 -2.44 7.94
C GLY A 52 8.10 -2.32 7.38
N SER A 53 8.58 -1.09 7.27
CA SER A 53 9.93 -0.81 6.72
C SER A 53 11.06 -1.42 7.54
N LEU A 54 10.84 -1.66 8.83
CA LEU A 54 11.74 -2.34 9.76
C LEU A 54 10.88 -3.06 10.79
N LEU A 55 10.97 -4.37 10.85
CA LEU A 55 10.34 -5.19 11.88
C LEU A 55 11.41 -5.67 12.86
N LEU A 56 11.17 -5.45 14.14
CA LEU A 56 12.08 -5.81 15.23
C LEU A 56 11.62 -7.10 15.92
N ASP A 57 10.33 -7.41 15.86
CA ASP A 57 9.69 -8.58 16.46
C ASP A 57 9.23 -9.59 15.40
N GLU A 58 9.31 -10.87 15.70
CA GLU A 58 8.83 -11.97 14.84
C GLU A 58 7.31 -12.20 14.95
N LYS A 59 6.52 -11.13 15.12
CA LYS A 59 5.07 -11.24 15.37
C LYS A 59 4.22 -11.32 14.11
N MET A 60 4.80 -11.15 12.94
CA MET A 60 4.04 -11.13 11.68
C MET A 60 3.20 -12.41 11.49
N GLU A 61 3.78 -13.59 11.77
CA GLU A 61 3.09 -14.88 11.67
C GLU A 61 1.91 -14.99 12.63
N GLU A 62 2.06 -14.52 13.87
CA GLU A 62 1.03 -14.51 14.88
C GLU A 62 -0.16 -13.64 14.45
N TYR A 63 0.12 -12.42 13.98
CA TYR A 63 -0.93 -11.50 13.53
C TYR A 63 -1.62 -11.98 12.24
N LEU A 64 -0.89 -12.55 11.30
CA LEU A 64 -1.49 -13.16 10.10
C LEU A 64 -2.45 -14.29 10.47
N GLN A 65 -2.06 -15.15 11.42
CA GLN A 65 -2.92 -16.23 11.91
C GLN A 65 -4.17 -15.69 12.61
N LEU A 66 -3.99 -14.68 13.45
CA LEU A 66 -5.09 -14.06 14.18
C LEU A 66 -6.10 -13.39 13.25
N LEU A 67 -5.63 -12.61 12.29
CA LEU A 67 -6.50 -11.97 11.30
C LEU A 67 -7.21 -13.01 10.43
N ARG A 68 -6.50 -14.05 9.97
CA ARG A 68 -7.10 -15.12 9.15
C ARG A 68 -8.28 -15.81 9.83
N GLN A 69 -8.27 -15.91 11.15
CA GLN A 69 -9.36 -16.52 11.92
C GLN A 69 -10.57 -15.60 12.08
N ASN A 70 -10.40 -14.29 11.93
CA ASN A 70 -11.39 -13.29 12.34
C ASN A 70 -11.90 -12.40 11.21
N VAL A 71 -11.19 -12.33 10.05
CA VAL A 71 -11.60 -11.47 8.93
C VAL A 71 -11.67 -12.27 7.63
N ALA A 72 -12.62 -11.89 6.76
CA ALA A 72 -12.78 -12.50 5.44
C ALA A 72 -11.98 -11.78 4.35
N GLN A 73 -11.52 -10.57 4.63
CA GLN A 73 -10.76 -9.74 3.69
C GLN A 73 -9.40 -10.36 3.36
N PRO A 74 -8.91 -10.18 2.13
CA PRO A 74 -7.59 -10.63 1.75
C PRO A 74 -6.49 -9.99 2.62
N LEU A 75 -5.54 -10.83 3.04
CA LEU A 75 -4.34 -10.43 3.76
C LEU A 75 -3.19 -10.31 2.76
N VAL A 76 -2.63 -9.12 2.60
CA VAL A 76 -1.58 -8.83 1.63
C VAL A 76 -0.32 -8.38 2.35
N ILE A 77 0.79 -9.03 2.09
CA ILE A 77 2.08 -8.61 2.66
C ILE A 77 2.55 -7.34 1.93
N PHE A 78 2.87 -6.31 2.71
CA PHE A 78 3.55 -5.09 2.27
C PHE A 78 4.98 -5.08 2.83
N PRO A 79 5.93 -5.74 2.15
CA PRO A 79 7.21 -6.09 2.76
C PRO A 79 8.18 -4.92 2.79
N GLY A 80 8.88 -4.73 3.91
CA GLY A 80 10.05 -3.86 4.02
C GLY A 80 11.38 -4.60 3.79
N SER A 81 11.35 -5.94 3.77
CA SER A 81 12.53 -6.78 3.52
C SER A 81 12.16 -8.12 2.88
N PRO A 82 13.12 -8.81 2.23
CA PRO A 82 12.88 -10.15 1.65
C PRO A 82 12.58 -11.23 2.67
N LEU A 83 12.75 -10.97 3.96
CA LEU A 83 12.42 -11.90 5.05
C LEU A 83 10.93 -11.88 5.41
N GLN A 84 10.18 -10.87 4.99
CA GLN A 84 8.76 -10.74 5.26
C GLN A 84 7.94 -11.52 4.21
N ILE A 85 8.06 -12.84 4.23
CA ILE A 85 7.31 -13.76 3.36
C ILE A 85 6.60 -14.78 4.25
N SER A 86 5.26 -14.89 4.12
CA SER A 86 4.46 -15.87 4.85
C SER A 86 3.39 -16.48 3.96
N ALA A 87 3.31 -17.79 3.91
CA ALA A 87 2.27 -18.55 3.20
C ALA A 87 0.86 -18.38 3.84
N ARG A 88 0.73 -17.69 4.97
CA ARG A 88 -0.55 -17.40 5.63
C ARG A 88 -1.29 -16.22 5.01
N ALA A 89 -0.60 -15.39 4.23
CA ALA A 89 -1.22 -14.32 3.47
C ALA A 89 -1.80 -14.83 2.13
N ASP A 90 -2.60 -14.00 1.47
CA ASP A 90 -3.15 -14.31 0.14
C ASP A 90 -2.23 -13.83 -0.97
N ALA A 91 -1.60 -12.67 -0.77
CA ALA A 91 -0.73 -12.05 -1.75
C ALA A 91 0.44 -11.30 -1.09
N ILE A 92 1.41 -10.94 -1.90
CA ILE A 92 2.51 -10.05 -1.55
C ILE A 92 2.71 -9.00 -2.63
N LEU A 93 2.89 -7.74 -2.22
CA LEU A 93 3.35 -6.69 -3.11
C LEU A 93 4.86 -6.87 -3.33
N LEU A 94 5.27 -7.31 -4.51
CA LEU A 94 6.68 -7.42 -4.87
C LEU A 94 7.18 -6.02 -5.24
N LEU A 95 7.69 -5.29 -4.24
CA LEU A 95 8.02 -3.87 -4.36
C LEU A 95 9.33 -3.66 -5.11
N SER A 96 9.27 -2.98 -6.25
CA SER A 96 10.43 -2.34 -6.87
C SER A 96 10.40 -0.86 -6.53
N LEU A 97 11.39 -0.36 -5.77
CA LEU A 97 11.46 1.06 -5.36
C LEU A 97 11.95 1.93 -6.54
N ILE A 98 11.05 2.17 -7.49
CA ILE A 98 11.37 2.84 -8.75
C ILE A 98 11.61 4.36 -8.61
N SER A 99 11.19 4.98 -7.50
CA SER A 99 11.55 6.37 -7.19
C SER A 99 13.03 6.54 -6.80
N GLY A 100 13.65 5.47 -6.29
CA GLY A 100 15.07 5.45 -5.93
C GLY A 100 15.99 5.09 -7.08
N ARG A 101 17.30 5.06 -6.78
CA ARG A 101 18.34 4.57 -7.70
C ARG A 101 19.21 3.51 -7.02
N ASN A 102 18.65 2.86 -5.98
CA ASN A 102 19.31 1.78 -5.26
C ASN A 102 19.03 0.45 -5.99
N PRO A 103 20.04 -0.18 -6.62
CA PRO A 103 19.86 -1.41 -7.38
C PRO A 103 19.38 -2.58 -6.54
N ASP A 104 19.70 -2.62 -5.23
CA ASP A 104 19.22 -3.67 -4.35
C ASP A 104 17.69 -3.69 -4.24
N LEU A 105 17.06 -2.53 -4.26
CA LEU A 105 15.60 -2.40 -4.20
C LEU A 105 14.92 -2.36 -5.57
N LEU A 106 15.71 -2.38 -6.64
CA LEU A 106 15.20 -2.52 -8.02
C LEU A 106 15.21 -3.98 -8.48
N ILE A 107 16.22 -4.77 -8.08
CA ILE A 107 16.35 -6.17 -8.47
C ILE A 107 17.08 -7.05 -7.43
N GLY A 108 18.05 -6.53 -6.67
CA GLY A 108 18.89 -7.35 -5.79
C GLY A 108 18.11 -8.16 -4.77
N GLN A 109 17.23 -7.52 -4.02
CA GLN A 109 16.35 -8.17 -3.02
C GLN A 109 15.36 -9.14 -3.67
N HIS A 110 14.89 -8.86 -4.90
CA HIS A 110 14.01 -9.75 -5.65
C HIS A 110 14.69 -11.09 -5.98
N VAL A 111 15.98 -11.06 -6.35
CA VAL A 111 16.77 -12.26 -6.62
C VAL A 111 16.86 -13.14 -5.37
N ILE A 112 17.10 -12.53 -4.20
CA ILE A 112 17.17 -13.24 -2.92
C ILE A 112 15.81 -13.84 -2.55
N ALA A 113 14.73 -13.08 -2.73
CA ALA A 113 13.36 -13.48 -2.35
C ALA A 113 12.76 -14.52 -3.31
N ALA A 114 13.15 -14.54 -4.58
CA ALA A 114 12.50 -15.32 -5.63
C ALA A 114 12.29 -16.81 -5.31
N PRO A 115 13.27 -17.57 -4.80
CA PRO A 115 13.06 -18.99 -4.46
C PRO A 115 12.01 -19.18 -3.36
N TYR A 116 12.01 -18.31 -2.35
CA TYR A 116 11.06 -18.36 -1.24
C TYR A 116 9.65 -17.96 -1.69
N LEU A 117 9.53 -16.93 -2.50
CA LEU A 117 8.26 -16.50 -3.10
C LEU A 117 7.65 -17.60 -3.97
N LYS A 118 8.49 -18.27 -4.79
CA LYS A 118 8.03 -19.40 -5.61
C LYS A 118 7.52 -20.56 -4.76
N ALA A 119 8.14 -20.83 -3.62
CA ALA A 119 7.76 -21.91 -2.71
C ALA A 119 6.55 -21.55 -1.83
N SER A 120 6.27 -20.26 -1.56
CA SER A 120 5.23 -19.82 -0.63
C SER A 120 3.80 -20.06 -1.10
N GLY A 121 3.58 -20.14 -2.42
CA GLY A 121 2.24 -20.23 -3.01
C GLY A 121 1.46 -18.91 -3.00
N LEU A 122 2.06 -17.81 -2.51
CA LEU A 122 1.46 -16.47 -2.53
C LEU A 122 1.17 -15.99 -3.95
N GLU A 123 0.11 -15.21 -4.10
CA GLU A 123 -0.05 -14.38 -5.27
C GLU A 123 0.99 -13.24 -5.24
N ILE A 124 1.86 -13.17 -6.25
CA ILE A 124 2.91 -12.16 -6.35
C ILE A 124 2.41 -11.02 -7.23
N ILE A 125 2.34 -9.80 -6.68
CA ILE A 125 1.87 -8.61 -7.39
C ILE A 125 3.07 -7.67 -7.63
N PRO A 126 3.66 -7.65 -8.85
CA PRO A 126 4.76 -6.74 -9.19
C PRO A 126 4.32 -5.29 -9.07
N THR A 127 4.94 -4.56 -8.13
CA THR A 127 4.51 -3.23 -7.71
C THR A 127 5.61 -2.20 -7.87
N GLY A 128 5.33 -1.15 -8.63
CA GLY A 128 6.19 0.03 -8.71
C GLY A 128 5.97 0.93 -7.51
N TYR A 129 6.88 0.86 -6.54
CA TYR A 129 6.78 1.64 -5.31
C TYR A 129 7.50 2.97 -5.47
N MET A 130 6.80 4.04 -5.20
CA MET A 130 7.27 5.42 -5.39
C MET A 130 7.14 6.20 -4.10
N LEU A 131 8.27 6.46 -3.43
CA LEU A 131 8.30 7.37 -2.29
C LEU A 131 8.23 8.82 -2.77
N ILE A 132 7.28 9.56 -2.21
CA ILE A 132 7.08 10.99 -2.40
C ILE A 132 7.43 11.71 -1.09
N ASP A 133 8.11 12.85 -1.16
CA ASP A 133 8.47 13.59 0.04
C ASP A 133 7.22 14.15 0.73
N GLY A 134 6.90 13.57 1.89
CA GLY A 134 5.80 13.97 2.77
C GLY A 134 6.17 15.04 3.81
N GLY A 135 7.36 15.64 3.71
CA GLY A 135 7.82 16.70 4.63
C GLY A 135 8.49 16.21 5.90
N VAL A 136 8.74 14.90 6.03
CA VAL A 136 9.50 14.30 7.14
C VAL A 136 10.35 13.14 6.63
N SER A 137 11.51 12.94 7.28
CA SER A 137 12.31 11.73 7.01
C SER A 137 11.55 10.50 7.49
N THR A 138 11.36 9.52 6.60
CA THR A 138 10.67 8.26 6.91
C THR A 138 11.66 7.12 7.10
N THR A 139 11.26 6.10 7.86
CA THR A 139 12.05 4.86 8.00
C THR A 139 12.30 4.23 6.63
N ALA A 140 11.31 4.24 5.74
CA ALA A 140 11.44 3.71 4.39
C ALA A 140 12.54 4.43 3.58
N ALA A 141 12.57 5.75 3.60
CA ALA A 141 13.60 6.53 2.90
C ALA A 141 15.01 6.30 3.49
N TYR A 142 15.11 6.26 4.83
CA TYR A 142 16.39 6.03 5.49
C TYR A 142 16.94 4.62 5.24
N MET A 143 16.11 3.58 5.44
CA MET A 143 16.52 2.18 5.27
C MET A 143 16.80 1.82 3.81
N SER A 144 16.08 2.43 2.88
CA SER A 144 16.31 2.23 1.45
C SER A 144 17.54 2.94 0.90
N ASN A 145 18.11 3.87 1.66
CA ASN A 145 19.17 4.77 1.20
C ASN A 145 18.80 5.47 -0.13
N THR A 146 17.56 5.98 -0.20
CA THR A 146 17.03 6.67 -1.38
C THR A 146 16.42 8.01 -0.98
N GLN A 147 16.39 8.93 -1.93
CA GLN A 147 15.67 10.18 -1.77
C GLN A 147 14.27 10.04 -2.36
N PRO A 148 13.20 10.41 -1.61
CA PRO A 148 11.85 10.51 -2.16
C PRO A 148 11.78 11.55 -3.29
N ILE A 149 10.81 11.38 -4.20
CA ILE A 149 10.55 12.38 -5.24
C ILE A 149 10.00 13.64 -4.55
N PRO A 150 10.57 14.84 -4.85
CA PRO A 150 10.04 16.09 -4.32
C PRO A 150 8.60 16.33 -4.77
N PRO A 151 7.70 16.82 -3.89
CA PRO A 151 6.27 16.92 -4.17
C PRO A 151 5.93 17.90 -5.31
N GLU A 152 6.80 18.87 -5.58
CA GLU A 152 6.67 19.82 -6.68
C GLU A 152 7.22 19.29 -8.03
N LYS A 153 7.87 18.14 -8.05
CA LYS A 153 8.46 17.52 -9.25
C LYS A 153 7.53 16.48 -9.86
N ILE A 154 6.35 16.93 -10.29
CA ILE A 154 5.29 16.08 -10.84
C ILE A 154 5.78 15.34 -12.09
N GLU A 155 6.54 16.00 -12.96
CA GLU A 155 7.08 15.42 -14.17
C GLU A 155 8.02 14.24 -13.89
N ILE A 156 8.77 14.27 -12.77
CA ILE A 156 9.62 13.14 -12.36
C ILE A 156 8.76 11.95 -11.94
N ALA A 157 7.69 12.20 -11.18
CA ALA A 157 6.77 11.16 -10.77
C ALA A 157 6.08 10.51 -11.98
N VAL A 158 5.62 11.31 -12.94
CA VAL A 158 4.98 10.83 -14.18
C VAL A 158 5.95 9.97 -15.00
N CYS A 159 7.16 10.46 -15.27
CA CYS A 159 8.16 9.69 -16.04
C CYS A 159 8.58 8.40 -15.32
N THR A 160 8.68 8.43 -13.98
CA THR A 160 9.00 7.24 -13.18
C THR A 160 7.87 6.21 -13.25
N ALA A 161 6.62 6.65 -13.16
CA ALA A 161 5.44 5.79 -13.28
C ALA A 161 5.35 5.14 -14.67
N MET A 162 5.53 5.91 -15.74
CA MET A 162 5.58 5.40 -17.11
C MET A 162 6.68 4.34 -17.28
N ALA A 163 7.89 4.61 -16.78
CA ALA A 163 8.99 3.64 -16.85
C ALA A 163 8.64 2.34 -16.09
N GLY A 164 8.02 2.44 -14.93
CA GLY A 164 7.55 1.28 -14.17
C GLY A 164 6.57 0.41 -14.96
N THR A 165 5.59 1.02 -15.63
CA THR A 165 4.63 0.29 -16.47
C THR A 165 5.28 -0.31 -17.71
N MET A 166 6.20 0.38 -18.35
CA MET A 166 6.98 -0.14 -19.47
C MET A 166 7.87 -1.34 -19.10
N LEU A 167 8.31 -1.42 -17.84
CA LEU A 167 9.03 -2.57 -17.28
C LEU A 167 8.10 -3.74 -16.89
N GLY A 168 6.79 -3.58 -17.03
CA GLY A 168 5.80 -4.63 -16.74
C GLY A 168 5.32 -4.68 -15.29
N LEU A 169 5.56 -3.62 -14.49
CA LEU A 169 4.97 -3.51 -13.15
C LEU A 169 3.46 -3.37 -13.29
N LYS A 170 2.73 -4.20 -12.57
CA LYS A 170 1.27 -4.34 -12.70
C LYS A 170 0.48 -3.33 -11.86
N LEU A 171 1.12 -2.70 -10.90
CA LEU A 171 0.53 -1.80 -9.94
C LEU A 171 1.54 -0.71 -9.60
N LEU A 172 1.07 0.52 -9.40
CA LEU A 172 1.87 1.63 -8.90
C LEU A 172 1.37 2.07 -7.53
N TYR A 173 2.30 2.39 -6.63
CA TYR A 173 1.96 2.90 -5.31
C TYR A 173 2.73 4.20 -5.05
N LEU A 174 2.01 5.31 -4.95
CA LEU A 174 2.52 6.62 -4.52
C LEU A 174 2.40 6.73 -3.01
N ASP A 175 3.50 6.74 -2.29
CA ASP A 175 3.52 6.75 -0.83
C ASP A 175 4.27 7.96 -0.28
N ALA A 176 3.56 8.82 0.46
CA ALA A 176 4.20 9.89 1.22
C ALA A 176 4.93 9.40 2.48
N GLY A 177 4.74 8.12 2.82
CA GLY A 177 5.39 7.44 3.94
C GLY A 177 4.67 7.57 5.28
N SER A 178 5.05 6.70 6.19
CA SER A 178 4.49 6.66 7.55
C SER A 178 4.83 7.97 8.30
N GLY A 179 3.81 8.60 8.88
CA GLY A 179 3.97 9.84 9.63
C GLY A 179 4.07 11.11 8.78
N ALA A 180 3.91 11.02 7.47
CA ALA A 180 3.97 12.15 6.56
C ALA A 180 3.13 13.35 7.04
N GLN A 181 3.68 14.55 6.94
CA GLN A 181 2.96 15.78 7.25
C GLN A 181 2.02 16.19 6.13
N ARG A 182 2.39 15.87 4.89
CA ARG A 182 1.65 16.15 3.67
C ARG A 182 1.37 14.84 2.94
N PRO A 183 0.13 14.56 2.53
CA PRO A 183 -0.17 13.44 1.65
C PRO A 183 0.39 13.70 0.24
N VAL A 184 0.38 12.69 -0.62
CA VAL A 184 0.60 12.89 -2.05
C VAL A 184 -0.45 13.87 -2.59
N SER A 185 -0.01 14.86 -3.36
CA SER A 185 -0.93 15.89 -3.86
C SER A 185 -1.89 15.32 -4.92
N ALA A 186 -3.13 15.81 -4.90
CA ALA A 186 -4.13 15.47 -5.91
C ALA A 186 -3.66 15.80 -7.35
N GLU A 187 -2.84 16.84 -7.50
CA GLU A 187 -2.25 17.21 -8.79
C GLU A 187 -1.29 16.13 -9.30
N MET A 188 -0.39 15.62 -8.44
CA MET A 188 0.53 14.54 -8.80
C MET A 188 -0.23 13.25 -9.12
N ILE A 189 -1.24 12.89 -8.32
CA ILE A 189 -2.07 11.71 -8.55
C ILE A 189 -2.76 11.81 -9.92
N ARG A 190 -3.37 12.95 -10.25
CA ARG A 190 -4.02 13.18 -11.56
C ARG A 190 -3.04 13.07 -12.72
N ALA A 191 -1.86 13.68 -12.59
CA ALA A 191 -0.85 13.65 -13.63
C ALA A 191 -0.32 12.23 -13.87
N VAL A 192 -0.05 11.48 -12.82
CA VAL A 192 0.35 10.07 -12.93
C VAL A 192 -0.78 9.23 -13.53
N ARG A 193 -2.03 9.39 -13.04
CA ARG A 193 -3.19 8.64 -13.57
C ARG A 193 -3.40 8.88 -15.07
N ALA A 194 -3.20 10.10 -15.55
CA ALA A 194 -3.33 10.43 -16.97
C ALA A 194 -2.27 9.76 -17.85
N ALA A 195 -1.13 9.36 -17.29
CA ALA A 195 0.00 8.81 -18.02
C ALA A 195 0.10 7.27 -17.98
N VAL A 196 -0.64 6.60 -17.09
CA VAL A 196 -0.53 5.15 -16.90
C VAL A 196 -1.92 4.50 -16.81
N ASP A 197 -2.02 3.22 -17.20
CA ASP A 197 -3.27 2.46 -17.19
C ASP A 197 -3.15 1.16 -16.37
N VAL A 198 -2.56 1.25 -15.19
CA VAL A 198 -2.50 0.18 -14.19
C VAL A 198 -3.16 0.64 -12.90
N PRO A 199 -3.56 -0.24 -11.97
CA PRO A 199 -4.04 0.17 -10.66
C PRO A 199 -3.08 1.13 -9.97
N LEU A 200 -3.61 2.23 -9.44
CA LEU A 200 -2.86 3.29 -8.78
C LEU A 200 -3.26 3.37 -7.31
N PHE A 201 -2.32 3.04 -6.43
CA PHE A 201 -2.49 3.16 -4.99
C PHE A 201 -1.88 4.46 -4.47
N THR A 202 -2.44 4.99 -3.40
CA THR A 202 -1.85 6.12 -2.68
C THR A 202 -1.95 5.90 -1.18
N GLY A 203 -0.97 6.41 -0.44
CA GLY A 203 -0.94 6.33 1.02
C GLY A 203 0.01 7.34 1.65
N GLY A 204 0.03 7.34 2.98
CA GLY A 204 0.82 8.26 3.77
C GLY A 204 0.15 9.63 3.95
N GLY A 205 0.07 10.12 5.20
CA GLY A 205 -0.41 11.46 5.53
C GLY A 205 -1.92 11.71 5.38
N VAL A 206 -2.73 10.72 5.02
CA VAL A 206 -4.20 10.88 4.93
C VAL A 206 -4.79 10.85 6.34
N ARG A 207 -5.37 11.98 6.76
CA ARG A 207 -5.82 12.21 8.14
C ARG A 207 -7.26 12.73 8.22
N SER A 208 -7.97 12.78 7.11
CA SER A 208 -9.39 13.15 7.10
C SER A 208 -10.13 12.49 5.95
N PRO A 209 -11.47 12.35 6.05
CA PRO A 209 -12.32 11.85 4.98
C PRO A 209 -12.22 12.69 3.69
N GLU A 210 -12.07 14.01 3.82
CA GLU A 210 -11.97 14.93 2.67
C GLU A 210 -10.69 14.69 1.87
N LEU A 211 -9.55 14.44 2.56
CA LEU A 211 -8.29 14.09 1.90
C LEU A 211 -8.38 12.74 1.20
N ALA A 212 -9.04 11.75 1.84
CA ALA A 212 -9.29 10.45 1.25
C ALA A 212 -10.10 10.57 -0.04
N TYR A 213 -11.23 11.28 0.02
CA TYR A 213 -12.09 11.55 -1.13
C TYR A 213 -11.34 12.28 -2.24
N THR A 214 -10.60 13.33 -1.91
CA THR A 214 -9.83 14.13 -2.87
C THR A 214 -8.79 13.32 -3.62
N ASN A 215 -8.06 12.42 -2.93
CA ASN A 215 -7.05 11.57 -3.54
C ASN A 215 -7.67 10.53 -4.49
N LEU A 216 -8.82 9.97 -4.13
CA LEU A 216 -9.54 9.00 -4.95
C LEU A 216 -10.17 9.66 -6.18
N GLN A 217 -10.74 10.85 -6.04
CA GLN A 217 -11.25 11.66 -7.15
C GLN A 217 -10.12 12.14 -8.08
N ALA A 218 -8.90 12.29 -7.56
CA ALA A 218 -7.74 12.60 -8.37
C ALA A 218 -7.27 11.42 -9.26
N GLY A 219 -7.82 10.22 -9.05
CA GLY A 219 -7.56 9.06 -9.90
C GLY A 219 -6.85 7.89 -9.21
N ALA A 220 -6.65 7.93 -7.89
CA ALA A 220 -6.25 6.74 -7.16
C ALA A 220 -7.39 5.70 -7.17
N ASP A 221 -7.04 4.43 -7.27
CA ASP A 221 -7.98 3.31 -7.25
C ASP A 221 -8.13 2.73 -5.85
N LEU A 222 -7.04 2.78 -5.07
CA LEU A 222 -7.01 2.28 -3.70
C LEU A 222 -6.25 3.24 -2.79
N LEU A 223 -6.86 3.51 -1.63
CA LEU A 223 -6.25 4.28 -0.55
C LEU A 223 -5.66 3.33 0.51
N VAL A 224 -4.41 3.57 0.92
CA VAL A 224 -3.77 2.84 2.02
C VAL A 224 -3.68 3.75 3.24
N VAL A 225 -4.24 3.32 4.36
CA VAL A 225 -4.22 4.04 5.62
C VAL A 225 -3.60 3.16 6.72
N GLY A 226 -2.56 3.65 7.38
CA GLY A 226 -1.86 2.93 8.45
C GLY A 226 -2.11 3.53 9.83
N ASN A 227 -1.40 4.58 10.17
CA ASN A 227 -1.30 5.16 11.52
C ASN A 227 -2.62 5.72 12.10
N ALA A 228 -3.69 5.85 11.33
CA ALA A 228 -4.98 6.31 11.82
C ALA A 228 -5.61 5.32 12.81
N LEU A 229 -5.37 4.01 12.64
CA LEU A 229 -5.83 2.95 13.54
C LEU A 229 -5.31 3.08 14.97
N GLU A 230 -4.05 3.54 15.11
CA GLU A 230 -3.41 3.62 16.42
C GLU A 230 -3.96 4.76 17.27
N LYS A 231 -4.56 5.77 16.62
CA LYS A 231 -4.94 7.02 17.27
C LYS A 231 -6.44 7.22 17.38
N ASP A 232 -7.21 6.86 16.36
CA ASP A 232 -8.65 7.09 16.31
C ASP A 232 -9.34 6.07 15.37
N PRO A 233 -9.91 4.98 15.93
CA PRO A 233 -10.68 4.04 15.13
C PRO A 233 -11.93 4.66 14.48
N GLY A 234 -12.50 5.73 15.07
CA GLY A 234 -13.66 6.44 14.52
C GLY A 234 -13.36 7.11 13.19
N LEU A 235 -12.20 7.73 13.08
CA LEU A 235 -11.72 8.37 11.84
C LEU A 235 -11.65 7.38 10.66
N LEU A 236 -11.30 6.12 10.92
CA LEU A 236 -11.20 5.14 9.85
C LEU A 236 -12.58 4.75 9.29
N ILE A 237 -13.63 4.78 10.12
CA ILE A 237 -15.01 4.56 9.66
C ILE A 237 -15.44 5.71 8.73
N GLU A 238 -15.10 6.94 9.09
CA GLU A 238 -15.39 8.12 8.26
C GLU A 238 -14.62 8.07 6.94
N ILE A 239 -13.34 7.68 6.97
CA ILE A 239 -12.54 7.47 5.76
C ILE A 239 -13.15 6.37 4.89
N ALA A 240 -13.58 5.25 5.46
CA ALA A 240 -14.23 4.19 4.70
C ALA A 240 -15.52 4.66 4.00
N ALA A 241 -16.32 5.50 4.68
CA ALA A 241 -17.50 6.11 4.07
C ALA A 241 -17.12 7.04 2.91
N ALA A 242 -16.07 7.85 3.05
CA ALA A 242 -15.56 8.73 1.99
C ALA A 242 -15.03 7.94 0.78
N VAL A 243 -14.36 6.79 1.02
CA VAL A 243 -13.90 5.90 -0.05
C VAL A 243 -15.09 5.35 -0.86
N ARG A 244 -16.16 4.90 -0.18
CA ARG A 244 -17.38 4.41 -0.84
C ARG A 244 -18.09 5.51 -1.63
N ALA A 245 -18.16 6.73 -1.09
CA ALA A 245 -18.74 7.88 -1.79
C ALA A 245 -17.98 8.21 -3.07
N ALA A 246 -16.63 8.15 -3.04
CA ALA A 246 -15.78 8.45 -4.19
C ALA A 246 -15.92 7.45 -5.35
N GLY A 247 -16.43 6.25 -5.12
CA GLY A 247 -16.65 5.22 -6.15
C GLY A 247 -18.04 5.24 -6.78
N ASN A 248 -18.97 6.07 -6.29
CA ASN A 248 -20.36 6.10 -6.75
C ASN A 248 -20.66 7.27 -7.71
N GLU A 249 -19.68 8.03 -8.10
CA GLU A 249 -19.76 9.14 -9.07
C GLU A 249 -19.09 8.73 -10.40
#